data_7763e569bdaf7d5f18ad7c0a7ab73894
#
_entry.id   7763e569bdaf7d5f18ad7c0a7ab73894
#
_cell.length_a   1.000
_cell.length_b   1.000
_cell.length_c   1.000
_cell.angle_alpha   90.00
_cell.angle_beta   90.00
_cell.angle_gamma   90.00
#
_symmetry.space_group_name_H-M   'P 1'
#
loop_
_entity.id
_entity.type
_entity.pdbx_description
1 polymer ?
#
loop_
_entity_poly.entity_id
_entity_poly.type
_entity_poly.pdbx_seq_one_letter_code
_entity_poly.pdbx_strand_id
1 'polypeptide(L)'
;MKKPNVLIGLLQLMGAIILGWILWLFIFAAIIPEEQDISNFQSGISILLGAVTGILILMIIKYNGAHRSQQTAGKALSDIKVYEEKSDRLLDKANRVTDKYMKHEKKVYTQIEEARSQGKGMVVKIRNGSEFQQAIEKFPELRSNENIQLLLRQIRECENGLAGQKMTYNTCVENYNVAIHSFPFSVIRKWCGFENMEYYRDGEDGELISDEALGI
;
A
#
# COMPACT_ATOMS: atom_id res chain seq x y z
N MET A 1 7.31 -13.33 -1.36
CA MET A 1 5.92 -13.81 -1.26
C MET A 1 5.80 -14.87 -0.18
N LYS A 2 5.04 -14.61 0.89
CA LYS A 2 4.68 -15.64 1.86
C LYS A 2 3.78 -16.67 1.17
N LYS A 3 4.23 -17.93 1.05
CA LYS A 3 3.40 -19.00 0.48
C LYS A 3 2.24 -19.27 1.45
N PRO A 4 0.98 -19.36 0.97
CA PRO A 4 -0.14 -19.73 1.83
C PRO A 4 0.12 -21.14 2.39
N ASN A 5 0.04 -21.27 3.71
CA ASN A 5 0.29 -22.54 4.37
C ASN A 5 -0.98 -23.40 4.30
N VAL A 6 -1.04 -24.30 3.31
CA VAL A 6 -2.17 -25.21 3.06
C VAL A 6 -2.52 -26.01 4.31
N LEU A 7 -1.52 -26.41 5.11
CA LEU A 7 -1.73 -27.16 6.34
C LEU A 7 -2.59 -26.38 7.36
N ILE A 8 -2.30 -25.09 7.53
CA ILE A 8 -3.10 -24.22 8.42
C ILE A 8 -4.54 -24.10 7.91
N GLY A 9 -4.72 -23.99 6.58
CA GLY A 9 -6.05 -23.95 5.98
C GLY A 9 -6.85 -25.25 6.21
N LEU A 10 -6.19 -26.41 6.10
CA LEU A 10 -6.79 -27.71 6.40
C LEU A 10 -7.17 -27.84 7.89
N LEU A 11 -6.29 -27.42 8.81
CA LEU A 11 -6.58 -27.43 10.24
C LEU A 11 -7.77 -26.52 10.58
N GLN A 12 -7.85 -25.35 9.96
CA GLN A 12 -9.00 -24.44 10.14
C GLN A 12 -10.31 -25.08 9.63
N LEU A 13 -10.26 -25.75 8.46
CA LEU A 13 -11.42 -26.43 7.91
C LEU A 13 -11.87 -27.59 8.82
N MET A 14 -10.95 -28.42 9.29
CA MET A 14 -11.26 -29.51 10.22
C MET A 14 -11.85 -28.98 11.53
N GLY A 15 -11.25 -27.93 12.10
CA GLY A 15 -11.76 -27.27 13.30
C GLY A 15 -13.18 -26.72 13.11
N ALA A 16 -13.47 -26.09 11.97
CA ALA A 16 -14.81 -25.57 11.65
C ALA A 16 -15.85 -26.71 11.55
N ILE A 17 -15.51 -27.81 10.93
CA ILE A 17 -16.37 -28.99 10.81
C ILE A 17 -16.68 -29.59 12.20
N ILE A 18 -15.65 -29.75 13.03
CA ILE A 18 -15.81 -30.29 14.39
C ILE A 18 -16.69 -29.36 15.25
N LEU A 19 -16.45 -28.06 15.22
CA LEU A 19 -17.26 -27.09 15.97
C LEU A 19 -18.72 -27.06 15.47
N GLY A 20 -18.94 -27.15 14.17
CA GLY A 20 -20.28 -27.26 13.60
C GLY A 20 -20.98 -28.54 14.03
N TRP A 21 -20.26 -29.66 14.06
CA TRP A 21 -20.81 -30.94 14.54
C TRP A 21 -21.20 -30.89 16.02
N ILE A 22 -20.34 -30.37 16.89
CA ILE A 22 -20.61 -30.19 18.32
C ILE A 22 -21.85 -29.30 18.50
N LEU A 23 -21.99 -28.21 17.76
CA LEU A 23 -23.15 -27.33 17.79
C LEU A 23 -24.45 -28.11 17.50
N TRP A 24 -24.47 -28.92 16.47
CA TRP A 24 -25.67 -29.71 16.12
C TRP A 24 -25.94 -30.85 17.11
N LEU A 25 -24.93 -31.43 17.73
CA LEU A 25 -25.12 -32.38 18.83
C LEU A 25 -25.82 -31.71 20.02
N PHE A 26 -25.41 -30.49 20.40
CA PHE A 26 -26.10 -29.75 21.45
C PHE A 26 -27.54 -29.39 21.09
N ILE A 27 -27.81 -29.01 19.84
CA ILE A 27 -29.16 -28.74 19.37
C ILE A 27 -30.03 -29.98 19.42
N PHE A 28 -29.54 -31.12 18.98
CA PHE A 28 -30.27 -32.39 19.04
C PHE A 28 -30.51 -32.84 20.48
N ALA A 29 -29.51 -32.72 21.34
CA ALA A 29 -29.64 -33.04 22.79
C ALA A 29 -30.68 -32.15 23.47
N ALA A 30 -30.83 -30.89 23.07
CA ALA A 30 -31.84 -29.98 23.63
C ALA A 30 -33.26 -30.23 23.11
N ILE A 31 -33.40 -30.87 21.95
CA ILE A 31 -34.74 -31.14 21.30
C ILE A 31 -35.25 -32.55 21.70
N ILE A 32 -34.36 -33.53 21.91
CA ILE A 32 -34.73 -34.91 22.19
C ILE A 32 -35.07 -35.01 23.69
N PRO A 33 -36.18 -35.67 24.05
CA PRO A 33 -36.53 -35.91 25.48
C PRO A 33 -35.44 -36.71 26.20
N GLU A 34 -35.21 -36.41 27.48
CA GLU A 34 -34.15 -37.01 28.31
C GLU A 34 -34.19 -38.56 28.39
N GLU A 35 -35.34 -39.16 28.10
CA GLU A 35 -35.57 -40.62 28.09
C GLU A 35 -35.14 -41.33 26.79
N GLN A 36 -34.72 -40.59 25.76
CA GLN A 36 -34.34 -41.15 24.44
C GLN A 36 -32.87 -40.87 24.14
N ASP A 37 -32.12 -41.92 23.83
CA ASP A 37 -30.76 -41.81 23.32
C ASP A 37 -30.77 -41.27 21.88
N ILE A 38 -29.74 -40.50 21.52
CA ILE A 38 -29.51 -40.00 20.16
C ILE A 38 -29.31 -41.22 19.24
N SER A 39 -30.20 -41.39 18.27
CA SER A 39 -30.09 -42.49 17.32
C SER A 39 -28.89 -42.34 16.41
N ASN A 40 -28.39 -43.46 15.87
CA ASN A 40 -27.29 -43.44 14.88
C ASN A 40 -27.63 -42.59 13.63
N PHE A 41 -28.87 -42.51 13.25
CA PHE A 41 -29.37 -41.68 12.15
C PHE A 41 -29.24 -40.19 12.48
N GLN A 42 -29.65 -39.74 13.67
CA GLN A 42 -29.51 -38.36 14.14
C GLN A 42 -28.06 -37.94 14.31
N SER A 43 -27.21 -38.84 14.79
CA SER A 43 -25.74 -38.64 14.82
C SER A 43 -25.17 -38.43 13.42
N GLY A 44 -25.57 -39.23 12.45
CA GLY A 44 -25.13 -39.08 11.05
C GLY A 44 -25.56 -37.75 10.43
N ILE A 45 -26.82 -37.33 10.67
CA ILE A 45 -27.33 -36.02 10.21
C ILE A 45 -26.57 -34.88 10.89
N SER A 46 -26.27 -34.98 12.21
CA SER A 46 -25.53 -33.93 12.92
C SER A 46 -24.14 -33.69 12.35
N ILE A 47 -23.45 -34.75 11.91
CA ILE A 47 -22.13 -34.66 11.26
C ILE A 47 -22.28 -33.90 9.92
N LEU A 48 -23.26 -34.26 9.11
CA LEU A 48 -23.48 -33.64 7.80
C LEU A 48 -23.85 -32.16 7.92
N LEU A 49 -24.81 -31.84 8.79
CA LEU A 49 -25.22 -30.47 9.08
C LEU A 49 -24.07 -29.66 9.68
N GLY A 50 -23.30 -30.28 10.59
CA GLY A 50 -22.10 -29.68 11.17
C GLY A 50 -21.04 -29.35 10.14
N ALA A 51 -20.78 -30.24 9.20
CA ALA A 51 -19.86 -29.99 8.10
C ALA A 51 -20.32 -28.80 7.23
N VAL A 52 -21.59 -28.78 6.83
CA VAL A 52 -22.15 -27.71 6.02
C VAL A 52 -22.08 -26.37 6.72
N THR A 53 -22.57 -26.30 7.98
CA THR A 53 -22.58 -25.04 8.75
C THR A 53 -21.17 -24.56 9.09
N GLY A 54 -20.26 -25.46 9.45
CA GLY A 54 -18.86 -25.13 9.73
C GLY A 54 -18.15 -24.58 8.51
N ILE A 55 -18.33 -25.20 7.33
CA ILE A 55 -17.76 -24.71 6.08
C ILE A 55 -18.33 -23.34 5.72
N LEU A 56 -19.65 -23.13 5.83
CA LEU A 56 -20.30 -21.86 5.53
C LEU A 56 -19.78 -20.73 6.43
N ILE A 57 -19.70 -20.95 7.73
CA ILE A 57 -19.17 -19.97 8.68
C ILE A 57 -17.72 -19.63 8.35
N LEU A 58 -16.88 -20.65 8.10
CA LEU A 58 -15.49 -20.42 7.72
C LEU A 58 -15.37 -19.61 6.43
N MET A 59 -16.20 -19.90 5.43
CA MET A 59 -16.21 -19.15 4.17
C MET A 59 -16.65 -17.70 4.36
N ILE A 60 -17.65 -17.43 5.20
CA ILE A 60 -18.09 -16.06 5.53
C ILE A 60 -16.95 -15.28 6.22
N ILE A 61 -16.24 -15.91 7.19
CA ILE A 61 -15.11 -15.28 7.87
C ILE A 61 -13.99 -14.95 6.87
N LYS A 62 -13.65 -15.88 5.98
CA LYS A 62 -12.62 -15.67 4.95
C LYS A 62 -13.03 -14.61 3.94
N TYR A 63 -14.28 -14.62 3.49
CA TYR A 63 -14.83 -13.58 2.61
C TYR A 63 -14.72 -12.19 3.22
N ASN A 64 -15.21 -12.02 4.46
CA ASN A 64 -15.13 -10.74 5.16
C ASN A 64 -13.67 -10.30 5.39
N GLY A 65 -12.79 -11.24 5.69
CA GLY A 65 -11.35 -10.99 5.84
C GLY A 65 -10.71 -10.49 4.54
N ALA A 66 -11.00 -11.15 3.40
CA ALA A 66 -10.51 -10.75 2.09
C ALA A 66 -11.04 -9.37 1.68
N HIS A 67 -12.34 -9.13 1.87
CA HIS A 67 -12.97 -7.83 1.58
C HIS A 67 -12.37 -6.70 2.42
N ARG A 68 -12.16 -6.94 3.71
CA ARG A 68 -11.50 -5.97 4.60
C ARG A 68 -10.07 -5.67 4.13
N SER A 69 -9.31 -6.68 3.74
CA SER A 69 -7.95 -6.50 3.20
C SER A 69 -7.95 -5.68 1.92
N GLN A 70 -8.93 -5.92 1.03
CA GLN A 70 -9.12 -5.14 -0.19
C GLN A 70 -9.38 -3.65 0.11
N GLN A 71 -10.27 -3.36 1.05
CA GLN A 71 -10.56 -1.99 1.47
C GLN A 71 -9.33 -1.30 2.09
N THR A 72 -8.53 -2.04 2.87
CA THR A 72 -7.31 -1.52 3.46
C THR A 72 -6.28 -1.15 2.39
N ALA A 73 -6.12 -1.99 1.37
CA ALA A 73 -5.26 -1.68 0.23
C ALA A 73 -5.77 -0.46 -0.55
N GLY A 74 -7.09 -0.37 -0.80
CA GLY A 74 -7.70 0.81 -1.45
C GLY A 74 -7.46 2.11 -0.67
N LYS A 75 -7.55 2.07 0.66
CA LYS A 75 -7.22 3.20 1.52
C LYS A 75 -5.74 3.61 1.37
N ALA A 76 -4.82 2.64 1.45
CA ALA A 76 -3.40 2.91 1.31
C ALA A 76 -3.05 3.52 -0.07
N LEU A 77 -3.73 3.10 -1.14
CA LEU A 77 -3.60 3.73 -2.46
C LEU A 77 -4.09 5.18 -2.48
N SER A 78 -5.18 5.47 -1.78
CA SER A 78 -5.67 6.85 -1.62
C SER A 78 -4.68 7.73 -0.85
N ASP A 79 -4.06 7.18 0.19
CA ASP A 79 -3.04 7.89 0.99
C ASP A 79 -1.81 8.23 0.13
N ILE A 80 -1.38 7.35 -0.81
CA ILE A 80 -0.32 7.65 -1.79
C ILE A 80 -0.68 8.90 -2.60
N LYS A 81 -1.88 8.96 -3.19
CA LYS A 81 -2.32 10.11 -3.99
C LYS A 81 -2.29 11.43 -3.21
N VAL A 82 -2.66 11.41 -1.94
CA VAL A 82 -2.58 12.60 -1.06
C VAL A 82 -1.13 13.07 -0.90
N TYR A 83 -0.19 12.14 -0.73
CA TYR A 83 1.23 12.46 -0.64
C TYR A 83 1.80 12.97 -1.98
N GLU A 84 1.41 12.39 -3.11
CA GLU A 84 1.80 12.85 -4.45
C GLU A 84 1.33 14.30 -4.68
N GLU A 85 0.06 14.62 -4.44
CA GLU A 85 -0.45 15.98 -4.54
C GLU A 85 0.25 16.97 -3.59
N LYS A 86 0.63 16.52 -2.39
CA LYS A 86 1.40 17.36 -1.45
C LYS A 86 2.81 17.60 -1.99
N SER A 87 3.45 16.58 -2.54
CA SER A 87 4.78 16.67 -3.16
C SER A 87 4.78 17.67 -4.30
N ASP A 88 3.83 17.55 -5.24
CA ASP A 88 3.69 18.48 -6.37
C ASP A 88 3.54 19.92 -5.93
N ARG A 89 2.70 20.18 -4.90
CA ARG A 89 2.53 21.53 -4.35
C ARG A 89 3.81 22.10 -3.71
N LEU A 90 4.60 21.26 -3.06
CA LEU A 90 5.88 21.68 -2.46
C LEU A 90 6.94 21.94 -3.54
N LEU A 91 7.01 21.08 -4.55
CA LEU A 91 7.93 21.25 -5.70
C LEU A 91 7.57 22.48 -6.53
N ASP A 92 6.28 22.79 -6.71
CA ASP A 92 5.84 24.04 -7.33
C ASP A 92 6.27 25.28 -6.55
N LYS A 93 6.23 25.23 -5.21
CA LYS A 93 6.76 26.31 -4.38
C LYS A 93 8.26 26.44 -4.55
N ALA A 94 8.99 25.33 -4.56
CA ALA A 94 10.43 25.31 -4.75
C ALA A 94 10.82 25.91 -6.11
N ASN A 95 10.15 25.52 -7.18
CA ASN A 95 10.35 26.07 -8.53
C ASN A 95 10.12 27.59 -8.54
N ARG A 96 8.99 28.07 -8.00
CA ARG A 96 8.68 29.52 -7.96
C ARG A 96 9.69 30.34 -7.17
N VAL A 97 10.19 29.79 -6.06
CA VAL A 97 11.22 30.44 -5.27
C VAL A 97 12.52 30.51 -6.05
N THR A 98 12.98 29.42 -6.61
CA THR A 98 14.23 29.36 -7.40
C THR A 98 14.17 30.29 -8.60
N ASP A 99 13.05 30.31 -9.35
CA ASP A 99 12.85 31.22 -10.48
C ASP A 99 12.91 32.70 -10.06
N LYS A 100 12.34 33.04 -8.90
CA LYS A 100 12.38 34.42 -8.38
C LYS A 100 13.81 34.87 -8.09
N TYR A 101 14.60 34.02 -7.45
CA TYR A 101 16.01 34.33 -7.16
C TYR A 101 16.87 34.39 -8.42
N MET A 102 16.71 33.46 -9.37
CA MET A 102 17.43 33.51 -10.65
C MET A 102 17.11 34.76 -11.46
N LYS A 103 15.86 35.25 -11.43
CA LYS A 103 15.47 36.50 -12.09
C LYS A 103 16.07 37.73 -11.40
N HIS A 104 16.19 37.69 -10.09
CA HIS A 104 16.82 38.76 -9.31
C HIS A 104 18.31 38.87 -9.59
N GLU A 105 18.99 37.73 -9.60
CA GLU A 105 20.43 37.65 -9.90
C GLU A 105 20.72 38.11 -11.34
N LYS A 106 19.92 37.71 -12.33
CA LYS A 106 20.02 38.24 -13.70
C LYS A 106 19.88 39.76 -13.77
N LYS A 107 18.96 40.38 -13.01
CA LYS A 107 18.83 41.83 -12.97
C LYS A 107 20.05 42.50 -12.38
N VAL A 108 20.65 41.93 -11.35
CA VAL A 108 21.88 42.47 -10.73
C VAL A 108 23.06 42.28 -11.67
N TYR A 109 23.19 41.12 -12.34
CA TYR A 109 24.26 40.87 -13.32
C TYR A 109 24.09 41.68 -14.61
N THR A 110 22.86 41.90 -15.12
CA THR A 110 22.65 42.75 -16.32
C THR A 110 22.97 44.20 -16.05
N GLN A 111 22.86 44.68 -14.84
CA GLN A 111 23.34 46.05 -14.48
C GLN A 111 24.89 46.15 -14.44
N ILE A 112 25.57 45.00 -14.28
CA ILE A 112 27.05 44.90 -14.30
C ILE A 112 27.57 44.45 -15.69
N GLU A 113 26.76 43.70 -16.49
CA GLU A 113 27.13 43.09 -17.76
C GLU A 113 26.47 43.72 -18.98
N GLU A 114 26.09 45.00 -19.00
CA GLU A 114 25.88 45.72 -20.26
C GLU A 114 27.15 45.71 -21.15
N ALA A 115 28.25 45.10 -20.69
CA ALA A 115 29.51 44.98 -21.37
C ALA A 115 29.91 43.58 -21.93
N ARG A 116 29.22 42.49 -21.60
CA ARG A 116 29.61 41.14 -22.11
C ARG A 116 28.45 40.14 -22.26
N SER A 117 28.05 39.96 -23.54
CA SER A 117 27.60 38.73 -24.23
C SER A 117 26.74 37.67 -23.54
N GLN A 118 25.55 37.47 -24.19
CA GLN A 118 24.86 36.18 -24.43
C GLN A 118 25.06 35.03 -23.41
N GLY A 119 24.23 34.98 -22.39
CA GLY A 119 24.03 33.76 -21.59
C GLY A 119 22.58 33.27 -21.71
N LYS A 120 22.37 32.12 -22.36
CA LYS A 120 21.12 31.37 -22.35
C LYS A 120 20.63 31.18 -20.92
N GLY A 121 19.47 31.73 -20.57
CA GLY A 121 18.83 31.51 -19.27
C GLY A 121 18.49 30.05 -19.08
N MET A 122 19.22 29.39 -18.21
CA MET A 122 18.99 28.01 -17.82
C MET A 122 17.77 27.97 -16.90
N VAL A 123 16.64 27.52 -17.40
CA VAL A 123 15.47 27.22 -16.56
C VAL A 123 15.75 25.90 -15.86
N VAL A 124 16.10 25.95 -14.56
CA VAL A 124 16.28 24.72 -13.76
C VAL A 124 14.90 24.35 -13.25
N LYS A 125 14.34 23.25 -13.76
CA LYS A 125 13.11 22.67 -13.25
C LYS A 125 13.45 21.70 -12.11
N ILE A 126 12.99 22.00 -10.92
CA ILE A 126 13.19 21.17 -9.73
C ILE A 126 12.11 20.09 -9.72
N ARG A 127 12.52 18.82 -9.64
CA ARG A 127 11.66 17.64 -9.67
C ARG A 127 11.65 16.89 -8.34
N ASN A 128 12.67 17.09 -7.51
CA ASN A 128 12.83 16.42 -6.21
C ASN A 128 13.63 17.27 -5.23
N GLY A 129 13.65 16.82 -3.96
CA GLY A 129 14.37 17.52 -2.89
C GLY A 129 15.89 17.59 -3.11
N SER A 130 16.48 16.62 -3.78
CA SER A 130 17.93 16.63 -4.11
C SER A 130 18.27 17.73 -5.11
N GLU A 131 17.48 17.89 -6.16
CA GLU A 131 17.66 18.99 -7.15
C GLU A 131 17.45 20.36 -6.50
N PHE A 132 16.47 20.46 -5.57
CA PHE A 132 16.25 21.70 -4.81
C PHE A 132 17.43 22.01 -3.91
N GLN A 133 18.00 21.02 -3.25
CA GLN A 133 19.23 21.22 -2.46
C GLN A 133 20.39 21.71 -3.31
N GLN A 134 20.64 21.10 -4.47
CA GLN A 134 21.67 21.54 -5.39
C GLN A 134 21.46 22.99 -5.86
N ALA A 135 20.20 23.39 -6.09
CA ALA A 135 19.88 24.77 -6.42
C ALA A 135 20.18 25.71 -5.24
N ILE A 136 19.85 25.35 -4.00
CA ILE A 136 20.16 26.13 -2.80
C ILE A 136 21.67 26.28 -2.61
N GLU A 137 22.46 25.26 -2.87
CA GLU A 137 23.93 25.29 -2.74
C GLU A 137 24.59 26.25 -3.73
N LYS A 138 24.00 26.42 -4.92
CA LYS A 138 24.50 27.37 -5.95
C LYS A 138 24.25 28.83 -5.60
N PHE A 139 23.25 29.13 -4.73
CA PHE A 139 22.83 30.49 -4.39
C PHE A 139 22.97 30.71 -2.87
N PRO A 140 24.02 31.40 -2.41
CA PRO A 140 24.28 31.66 -0.98
C PRO A 140 23.10 32.33 -0.24
N GLU A 141 22.35 33.19 -0.94
CA GLU A 141 21.17 33.87 -0.38
C GLU A 141 20.03 32.91 -0.07
N LEU A 142 19.84 31.86 -0.90
CA LEU A 142 18.87 30.79 -0.63
C LEU A 142 19.32 29.95 0.56
N ARG A 143 20.62 29.70 0.70
CA ARG A 143 21.19 28.89 1.77
C ARG A 143 20.99 29.52 3.15
N SER A 144 21.10 30.82 3.26
CA SER A 144 20.95 31.55 4.53
C SER A 144 19.48 31.78 4.94
N ASN A 145 18.51 31.51 4.04
CA ASN A 145 17.10 31.77 4.28
C ASN A 145 16.44 30.60 5.02
N GLU A 146 16.01 30.81 6.26
CA GLU A 146 15.36 29.78 7.11
C GLU A 146 14.09 29.20 6.49
N ASN A 147 13.28 30.00 5.77
CA ASN A 147 12.07 29.53 5.11
C ASN A 147 12.38 28.57 3.95
N ILE A 148 13.49 28.79 3.26
CA ILE A 148 13.98 27.89 2.18
C ILE A 148 14.46 26.57 2.77
N GLN A 149 15.19 26.64 3.89
CA GLN A 149 15.59 25.43 4.62
C GLN A 149 14.40 24.66 5.18
N LEU A 150 13.37 25.35 5.64
CA LEU A 150 12.11 24.73 6.07
C LEU A 150 11.40 24.05 4.90
N LEU A 151 11.33 24.70 3.73
CA LEU A 151 10.72 24.12 2.53
C LEU A 151 11.47 22.85 2.08
N LEU A 152 12.80 22.87 2.08
CA LEU A 152 13.61 21.68 1.76
C LEU A 152 13.32 20.52 2.72
N ARG A 153 13.22 20.81 4.02
CA ARG A 153 12.85 19.78 5.02
C ARG A 153 11.45 19.21 4.74
N GLN A 154 10.46 20.07 4.45
CA GLN A 154 9.11 19.62 4.13
C GLN A 154 9.05 18.75 2.87
N ILE A 155 9.86 19.07 1.84
CA ILE A 155 9.96 18.23 0.63
C ILE A 155 10.51 16.86 0.99
N ARG A 156 11.63 16.79 1.71
CA ARG A 156 12.24 15.52 2.14
C ARG A 156 11.32 14.66 3.01
N GLU A 157 10.64 15.29 3.97
CA GLU A 157 9.65 14.60 4.80
C GLU A 157 8.49 14.06 3.96
N CYS A 158 8.06 14.81 2.94
CA CYS A 158 7.01 14.38 2.02
C CYS A 158 7.47 13.21 1.16
N GLU A 159 8.68 13.25 0.60
CA GLU A 159 9.27 12.15 -0.18
C GLU A 159 9.43 10.88 0.64
N ASN A 160 9.95 10.99 1.87
CA ASN A 160 10.06 9.85 2.79
C ASN A 160 8.68 9.29 3.18
N GLY A 161 7.70 10.16 3.41
CA GLY A 161 6.33 9.77 3.70
C GLY A 161 5.69 9.04 2.52
N LEU A 162 5.89 9.53 1.29
CA LEU A 162 5.41 8.89 0.07
C LEU A 162 6.01 7.49 -0.10
N ALA A 163 7.32 7.35 0.06
CA ALA A 163 7.99 6.05 0.01
C ALA A 163 7.41 5.08 1.06
N GLY A 164 7.19 5.55 2.29
CA GLY A 164 6.55 4.76 3.35
C GLY A 164 5.13 4.31 2.99
N GLN A 165 4.32 5.18 2.36
CA GLN A 165 2.96 4.80 1.92
C GLN A 165 2.97 3.79 0.78
N LYS A 166 3.90 3.91 -0.18
CA LYS A 166 4.08 2.91 -1.25
C LYS A 166 4.42 1.53 -0.70
N MET A 167 5.31 1.45 0.28
CA MET A 167 5.65 0.20 0.98
C MET A 167 4.44 -0.36 1.74
N THR A 168 3.68 0.50 2.42
CA THR A 168 2.45 0.12 3.14
C THR A 168 1.42 -0.46 2.18
N TYR A 169 1.18 0.20 1.03
CA TYR A 169 0.29 -0.31 -0.01
C TYR A 169 0.71 -1.70 -0.49
N ASN A 170 1.98 -1.88 -0.82
CA ASN A 170 2.50 -3.18 -1.28
C ASN A 170 2.33 -4.28 -0.23
N THR A 171 2.50 -3.95 1.05
CA THR A 171 2.22 -4.89 2.15
C THR A 171 0.73 -5.24 2.24
N CYS A 172 -0.16 -4.26 2.05
CA CYS A 172 -1.61 -4.50 2.02
C CYS A 172 -2.01 -5.38 0.83
N VAL A 173 -1.44 -5.13 -0.36
CA VAL A 173 -1.65 -5.93 -1.56
C VAL A 173 -1.15 -7.37 -1.36
N GLU A 174 0.03 -7.55 -0.75
CA GLU A 174 0.55 -8.89 -0.43
C GLU A 174 -0.43 -9.64 0.49
N ASN A 175 -0.86 -9.01 1.58
CA ASN A 175 -1.78 -9.61 2.53
C ASN A 175 -3.12 -9.99 1.88
N TYR A 176 -3.66 -9.12 1.03
CA TYR A 176 -4.87 -9.39 0.26
C TYR A 176 -4.68 -10.57 -0.70
N ASN A 177 -3.63 -10.53 -1.52
CA ASN A 177 -3.35 -11.60 -2.48
C ASN A 177 -3.12 -12.95 -1.78
N VAL A 178 -2.41 -12.97 -0.64
CA VAL A 178 -2.26 -14.17 0.19
C VAL A 178 -3.61 -14.65 0.72
N ALA A 179 -4.46 -13.76 1.21
CA ALA A 179 -5.77 -14.12 1.75
C ALA A 179 -6.67 -14.79 0.70
N ILE A 180 -6.76 -14.24 -0.51
CA ILE A 180 -7.60 -14.81 -1.58
C ILE A 180 -7.04 -16.10 -2.18
N HIS A 181 -5.74 -16.35 -2.05
CA HIS A 181 -5.08 -17.58 -2.48
C HIS A 181 -4.98 -18.65 -1.39
N SER A 182 -5.37 -18.33 -0.15
CA SER A 182 -5.32 -19.27 0.97
C SER A 182 -6.46 -20.26 0.91
N PHE A 183 -6.15 -21.57 1.13
CA PHE A 183 -7.16 -22.61 1.26
C PHE A 183 -7.99 -22.40 2.56
N PRO A 184 -9.29 -22.68 2.57
CA PRO A 184 -10.12 -23.19 1.47
C PRO A 184 -10.70 -22.09 0.54
N PHE A 185 -10.55 -20.81 0.85
CA PHE A 185 -11.16 -19.70 0.13
C PHE A 185 -10.71 -19.60 -1.34
N SER A 186 -9.49 -20.03 -1.64
CA SER A 186 -8.94 -20.06 -3.01
C SER A 186 -9.81 -20.80 -4.02
N VAL A 187 -10.62 -21.77 -3.57
CA VAL A 187 -11.51 -22.56 -4.45
C VAL A 187 -12.67 -21.72 -4.96
N ILE A 188 -13.23 -20.84 -4.11
CA ILE A 188 -14.42 -20.04 -4.43
C ILE A 188 -14.12 -18.59 -4.78
N ARG A 189 -12.86 -18.13 -4.65
CA ARG A 189 -12.48 -16.72 -4.83
C ARG A 189 -13.00 -16.11 -6.14
N LYS A 190 -12.93 -16.87 -7.25
CA LYS A 190 -13.38 -16.42 -8.56
C LYS A 190 -14.90 -16.20 -8.61
N TRP A 191 -15.67 -17.06 -7.96
CA TRP A 191 -17.14 -16.93 -7.86
C TRP A 191 -17.53 -15.73 -7.00
N CYS A 192 -16.69 -15.39 -6.01
CA CYS A 192 -16.87 -14.20 -5.17
C CYS A 192 -16.37 -12.92 -5.82
N GLY A 193 -15.80 -12.96 -7.03
CA GLY A 193 -15.32 -11.78 -7.76
C GLY A 193 -13.99 -11.22 -7.24
N PHE A 194 -13.19 -12.03 -6.52
CA PHE A 194 -11.87 -11.59 -6.05
C PHE A 194 -10.79 -11.88 -7.09
N GLU A 195 -10.13 -10.83 -7.54
CA GLU A 195 -9.01 -10.85 -8.45
C GLU A 195 -7.73 -10.38 -7.76
N ASN A 196 -6.57 -10.70 -8.34
CA ASN A 196 -5.30 -10.25 -7.79
C ASN A 196 -5.19 -8.72 -7.89
N MET A 197 -4.69 -8.10 -6.85
CA MET A 197 -4.28 -6.70 -6.88
C MET A 197 -2.82 -6.61 -7.31
N GLU A 198 -2.51 -5.57 -8.11
CA GLU A 198 -1.16 -5.29 -8.55
C GLU A 198 -0.39 -4.49 -7.50
N TYR A 199 0.90 -4.77 -7.40
CA TYR A 199 1.80 -4.00 -6.54
C TYR A 199 2.04 -2.62 -7.16
N TYR A 200 2.21 -1.63 -6.30
CA TYR A 200 2.68 -0.33 -6.73
C TYR A 200 4.10 -0.46 -7.26
N ARG A 201 4.33 0.01 -8.47
CA ARG A 201 5.64 0.14 -9.08
C ARG A 201 5.81 1.62 -9.42
N ASP A 202 6.95 2.20 -9.04
CA ASP A 202 7.31 3.49 -9.59
C ASP A 202 7.40 3.32 -11.12
N GLY A 203 6.85 4.28 -11.88
CA GLY A 203 6.99 4.27 -13.33
C GLY A 203 8.46 4.15 -13.69
N GLU A 204 8.75 3.63 -14.89
CA GLU A 204 10.11 3.36 -15.40
C GLU A 204 11.07 4.57 -15.41
N ASP A 205 10.62 5.74 -14.96
CA ASP A 205 11.43 6.96 -14.77
C ASP A 205 12.31 6.97 -13.50
N GLY A 206 12.22 5.99 -12.64
CA GLY A 206 13.25 5.71 -11.64
C GLY A 206 14.42 5.00 -12.32
N GLU A 207 15.28 5.73 -13.00
CA GLU A 207 16.60 5.24 -13.42
C GLU A 207 17.30 4.70 -12.17
N LEU A 208 17.10 3.40 -11.92
CA LEU A 208 18.02 2.67 -11.06
C LEU A 208 19.39 2.86 -11.69
N ILE A 209 20.32 3.42 -10.93
CA ILE A 209 21.72 3.49 -11.36
C ILE A 209 22.05 2.09 -11.83
N SER A 210 22.38 1.93 -13.12
CA SER A 210 22.67 0.61 -13.68
C SER A 210 23.94 0.06 -13.00
N ASP A 211 24.04 -1.26 -12.88
CA ASP A 211 25.21 -1.94 -12.31
C ASP A 211 26.50 -1.50 -13.03
N GLU A 212 26.40 -1.20 -14.33
CA GLU A 212 27.48 -0.62 -15.14
C GLU A 212 27.91 0.79 -14.67
N ALA A 213 26.96 1.62 -14.23
CA ALA A 213 27.27 2.96 -13.69
C ALA A 213 27.86 2.87 -12.27
N LEU A 214 27.62 1.78 -11.55
CA LEU A 214 28.22 1.47 -10.25
C LEU A 214 29.56 0.74 -10.38
N GLY A 215 29.94 0.33 -11.59
CA GLY A 215 31.22 -0.35 -11.85
C GLY A 215 31.26 -1.80 -11.34
N ILE A 216 30.10 -2.45 -11.21
CA ILE A 216 29.93 -3.86 -10.83
C ILE A 216 29.30 -4.67 -11.95
#